data_2ec35404bbe6d749784cdfc283486e5e
#
_entry.id   2ec35404bbe6d749784cdfc283486e5e
#
_cell.length_a   1.000
_cell.length_b   1.000
_cell.length_c   1.000
_cell.angle_alpha   90.00
_cell.angle_beta   90.00
_cell.angle_gamma   90.00
#
_symmetry.space_group_name_H-M   'P 1'
#
loop_
_entity.id
_entity.type
_entity.pdbx_description
1 polymer ?
#
loop_
_entity_poly.entity_id
_entity_poly.type
_entity_poly.pdbx_seq_one_letter_code
_entity_poly.pdbx_strand_id
1 'polypeptide(L)'
;MKKAILLVRVSTEKQNFDEQEKQLYDLAVADGYDDNNIIIIAEKESGIKLSEDERKGLNRLKEEISKGGVNTVYVWEISRIGRKKKVIFSIVELLQQHGIQLIVKEPFIKLLNDDGSINDGAETILTLFAQMAESEMRNKQARWQRTRIANAKKGRWNGGNVVKYGYTLDADNYYIIDEEPAKNVRLLYNIYVNTDMGQKELWREVQSRGINLKHDMINRILSDIGYTGTPYISTKYINGKREEGNEIVYPAIVDMDTYKKAEAKRAKANTTVHRGK
;
A
#
# COMPACT_ATOMS: atom_id res chain seq x y z
N MET A 1 -34.91 -7.75 -23.97
CA MET A 1 -34.81 -8.83 -22.97
C MET A 1 -34.31 -8.21 -21.66
N LYS A 2 -34.90 -8.59 -20.52
CA LYS A 2 -34.46 -8.13 -19.22
C LYS A 2 -33.20 -8.89 -18.82
N LYS A 3 -32.11 -8.20 -18.43
CA LYS A 3 -30.86 -8.82 -18.01
C LYS A 3 -30.57 -8.57 -16.53
N ALA A 4 -29.96 -9.55 -15.88
CA ALA A 4 -29.43 -9.45 -14.55
C ALA A 4 -27.88 -9.47 -14.57
N ILE A 5 -27.24 -8.73 -13.67
CA ILE A 5 -25.80 -8.79 -13.44
C ILE A 5 -25.55 -9.29 -12.03
N LEU A 6 -24.74 -10.35 -11.89
CA LEU A 6 -24.20 -10.78 -10.60
C LEU A 6 -22.77 -10.25 -10.47
N LEU A 7 -22.58 -9.30 -9.55
CA LEU A 7 -21.25 -8.76 -9.27
C LEU A 7 -20.64 -9.52 -8.09
N VAL A 8 -19.70 -10.41 -8.39
CA VAL A 8 -19.04 -11.29 -7.41
C VAL A 8 -17.57 -10.97 -7.26
N ARG A 9 -17.04 -11.11 -6.05
CA ARG A 9 -15.64 -10.84 -5.75
C ARG A 9 -14.98 -12.13 -5.25
N VAL A 10 -13.95 -12.55 -5.97
CA VAL A 10 -13.20 -13.78 -5.66
C VAL A 10 -12.07 -13.44 -4.70
N SER A 11 -12.09 -14.01 -3.48
CA SER A 11 -10.88 -14.17 -2.67
C SER A 11 -10.11 -15.40 -3.13
N THR A 12 -8.86 -15.56 -2.72
CA THR A 12 -8.03 -16.75 -3.03
C THR A 12 -8.57 -18.08 -2.48
N GLU A 13 -9.61 -18.05 -1.65
CA GLU A 13 -10.29 -19.24 -1.09
C GLU A 13 -11.48 -19.63 -1.98
N LYS A 14 -11.29 -20.64 -2.81
CA LYS A 14 -12.28 -21.11 -3.79
C LYS A 14 -13.64 -21.54 -3.20
N GLN A 15 -13.68 -22.09 -1.99
CA GLN A 15 -14.90 -22.71 -1.45
C GLN A 15 -16.03 -21.71 -1.13
N ASN A 16 -15.70 -20.51 -0.60
CA ASN A 16 -16.72 -19.51 -0.26
C ASN A 16 -17.25 -18.72 -1.47
N PHE A 17 -16.56 -18.80 -2.59
CA PHE A 17 -16.94 -18.10 -3.81
C PHE A 17 -18.08 -18.83 -4.53
N ASP A 18 -17.94 -20.12 -4.75
CA ASP A 18 -18.92 -20.94 -5.45
C ASP A 18 -20.28 -20.90 -4.74
N GLU A 19 -20.29 -20.80 -3.40
CA GLU A 19 -21.52 -20.72 -2.61
C GLU A 19 -22.21 -19.34 -2.73
N GLN A 20 -21.46 -18.23 -2.65
CA GLN A 20 -22.01 -16.88 -2.80
C GLN A 20 -22.56 -16.66 -4.22
N GLU A 21 -21.83 -17.09 -5.25
CA GLU A 21 -22.25 -17.01 -6.63
C GLU A 21 -23.55 -17.80 -6.83
N LYS A 22 -23.61 -19.04 -6.34
CA LYS A 22 -24.79 -19.89 -6.45
C LYS A 22 -26.01 -19.25 -5.78
N GLN A 23 -25.85 -18.72 -4.57
CA GLN A 23 -26.99 -18.08 -3.87
C GLN A 23 -27.49 -16.81 -4.57
N LEU A 24 -26.61 -16.00 -5.17
CA LEU A 24 -27.02 -14.86 -5.99
C LEU A 24 -27.68 -15.29 -7.29
N TYR A 25 -27.18 -16.37 -7.88
CA TYR A 25 -27.79 -16.97 -9.07
C TYR A 25 -29.19 -17.49 -8.78
N ASP A 26 -29.38 -18.28 -7.68
CA ASP A 26 -30.67 -18.79 -7.26
C ASP A 26 -31.67 -17.65 -6.99
N LEU A 27 -31.18 -16.52 -6.43
CA LEU A 27 -32.00 -15.33 -6.22
C LEU A 27 -32.43 -14.69 -7.55
N ALA A 28 -31.53 -14.57 -8.51
CA ALA A 28 -31.86 -14.02 -9.83
C ALA A 28 -32.86 -14.93 -10.59
N VAL A 29 -32.70 -16.25 -10.49
CA VAL A 29 -33.65 -17.21 -11.07
C VAL A 29 -35.04 -17.09 -10.41
N ALA A 30 -35.09 -16.92 -9.09
CA ALA A 30 -36.33 -16.69 -8.38
C ALA A 30 -37.04 -15.38 -8.79
N ASP A 31 -36.26 -14.35 -9.19
CA ASP A 31 -36.78 -13.09 -9.73
C ASP A 31 -37.15 -13.18 -11.25
N GLY A 32 -37.03 -14.38 -11.86
CA GLY A 32 -37.47 -14.67 -13.22
C GLY A 32 -36.43 -14.47 -14.34
N TYR A 33 -35.15 -14.43 -13.98
CA TYR A 33 -34.06 -14.44 -14.95
C TYR A 33 -33.65 -15.89 -15.29
N ASP A 34 -33.16 -16.10 -16.49
CA ASP A 34 -32.61 -17.39 -16.97
C ASP A 34 -31.14 -17.27 -17.34
N ASP A 35 -30.50 -18.42 -17.64
CA ASP A 35 -29.09 -18.51 -17.97
C ASP A 35 -28.63 -17.57 -19.10
N ASN A 36 -29.53 -17.29 -20.08
CA ASN A 36 -29.22 -16.44 -21.22
C ASN A 36 -29.22 -14.95 -20.87
N ASN A 37 -29.85 -14.61 -19.75
CA ASN A 37 -30.09 -13.25 -19.32
C ASN A 37 -29.28 -12.86 -18.05
N ILE A 38 -28.54 -13.81 -17.48
CA ILE A 38 -27.68 -13.58 -16.30
C ILE A 38 -26.23 -13.38 -16.75
N ILE A 39 -25.66 -12.24 -16.41
CA ILE A 39 -24.26 -11.89 -16.65
C ILE A 39 -23.48 -11.94 -15.36
N ILE A 40 -22.48 -12.81 -15.25
CA ILE A 40 -21.61 -12.88 -14.07
C ILE A 40 -20.38 -12.03 -14.31
N ILE A 41 -20.14 -11.07 -13.41
CA ILE A 41 -18.95 -10.24 -13.37
C ILE A 41 -18.14 -10.64 -12.13
N ALA A 42 -17.12 -11.48 -12.34
CA ALA A 42 -16.21 -11.93 -11.30
C ALA A 42 -14.95 -11.08 -11.26
N GLU A 43 -14.59 -10.55 -10.08
CA GLU A 43 -13.38 -9.76 -9.83
C GLU A 43 -12.49 -10.47 -8.84
N LYS A 44 -11.24 -10.78 -9.23
CA LYS A 44 -10.24 -11.32 -8.31
C LYS A 44 -9.77 -10.24 -7.34
N GLU A 45 -9.79 -10.53 -6.06
CA GLU A 45 -9.16 -9.68 -5.06
C GLU A 45 -7.62 -9.76 -5.23
N SER A 46 -7.05 -8.80 -5.97
CA SER A 46 -5.60 -8.65 -6.01
C SER A 46 -5.15 -7.95 -4.73
N GLY A 47 -4.14 -8.49 -4.02
CA GLY A 47 -3.52 -7.83 -2.87
C GLY A 47 -2.80 -6.51 -3.24
N ILE A 48 -2.73 -6.18 -4.53
CA ILE A 48 -2.20 -4.92 -5.07
C ILE A 48 -3.28 -3.86 -4.93
N LYS A 49 -2.94 -2.71 -4.37
CA LYS A 49 -3.78 -1.51 -4.27
C LYS A 49 -4.05 -0.92 -5.66
N LEU A 50 -4.92 -1.54 -6.42
CA LEU A 50 -5.51 -0.88 -7.59
C LEU A 50 -6.39 0.26 -7.08
N SER A 51 -6.32 1.42 -7.71
CA SER A 51 -7.30 2.48 -7.48
C SER A 51 -8.69 1.90 -7.83
N GLU A 52 -9.74 2.36 -7.14
CA GLU A 52 -11.09 1.83 -7.40
C GLU A 52 -11.55 2.13 -8.83
N ASP A 53 -10.99 3.17 -9.46
CA ASP A 53 -11.22 3.51 -10.86
C ASP A 53 -10.55 2.54 -11.85
N GLU A 54 -9.56 1.76 -11.40
CA GLU A 54 -8.86 0.73 -12.19
C GLU A 54 -9.49 -0.67 -12.02
N ARG A 55 -10.58 -0.79 -11.26
CA ARG A 55 -11.26 -2.06 -11.02
C ARG A 55 -12.00 -2.52 -12.29
N LYS A 56 -11.48 -3.58 -12.89
CA LYS A 56 -12.02 -4.17 -14.12
C LYS A 56 -13.49 -4.58 -14.01
N GLY A 57 -13.89 -5.09 -12.85
CA GLY A 57 -15.29 -5.49 -12.60
C GLY A 57 -16.26 -4.32 -12.63
N LEU A 58 -15.93 -3.19 -11.99
CA LEU A 58 -16.78 -2.01 -12.01
C LEU A 58 -16.83 -1.34 -13.38
N ASN A 59 -15.71 -1.32 -14.11
CA ASN A 59 -15.70 -0.79 -15.47
C ASN A 59 -16.59 -1.65 -16.39
N ARG A 60 -16.50 -2.98 -16.29
CA ARG A 60 -17.38 -3.89 -17.02
C ARG A 60 -18.85 -3.70 -16.64
N LEU A 61 -19.17 -3.50 -15.36
CA LEU A 61 -20.52 -3.18 -14.92
C LEU A 61 -21.05 -1.91 -15.61
N LYS A 62 -20.28 -0.83 -15.62
CA LYS A 62 -20.64 0.44 -16.29
C LYS A 62 -20.83 0.25 -17.81
N GLU A 63 -19.97 -0.54 -18.43
CA GLU A 63 -20.09 -0.88 -19.87
C GLU A 63 -21.38 -1.66 -20.17
N GLU A 64 -21.71 -2.66 -19.36
CA GLU A 64 -22.96 -3.42 -19.56
C GLU A 64 -24.20 -2.56 -19.34
N ILE A 65 -24.17 -1.66 -18.33
CA ILE A 65 -25.24 -0.68 -18.12
C ILE A 65 -25.40 0.24 -19.34
N SER A 66 -24.31 0.74 -19.90
CA SER A 66 -24.34 1.64 -21.04
C SER A 66 -24.85 0.98 -22.34
N LYS A 67 -24.69 -0.35 -22.49
CA LYS A 67 -25.27 -1.12 -23.59
C LYS A 67 -26.80 -1.26 -23.49
N GLY A 68 -27.34 -1.00 -22.30
CA GLY A 68 -28.79 -1.10 -22.04
C GLY A 68 -29.28 -2.53 -21.83
N GLY A 69 -30.53 -2.64 -21.40
CA GLY A 69 -31.21 -3.92 -21.15
C GLY A 69 -30.95 -4.54 -19.78
N VAL A 70 -30.06 -3.96 -18.96
CA VAL A 70 -29.86 -4.37 -17.56
C VAL A 70 -31.01 -3.86 -16.73
N ASN A 71 -31.65 -4.74 -15.95
CA ASN A 71 -32.75 -4.40 -15.05
C ASN A 71 -32.39 -4.55 -13.58
N THR A 72 -31.53 -5.52 -13.25
CA THR A 72 -31.15 -5.78 -11.85
C THR A 72 -29.67 -6.10 -11.73
N VAL A 73 -29.03 -5.54 -10.70
CA VAL A 73 -27.68 -5.86 -10.26
C VAL A 73 -27.78 -6.51 -8.88
N TYR A 74 -27.19 -7.70 -8.76
CA TYR A 74 -27.12 -8.45 -7.51
C TYR A 74 -25.70 -8.40 -6.94
N VAL A 75 -25.59 -8.14 -5.66
CA VAL A 75 -24.32 -8.20 -4.93
C VAL A 75 -24.54 -8.94 -3.61
N TRP A 76 -23.51 -9.65 -3.13
CA TRP A 76 -23.59 -10.31 -1.83
C TRP A 76 -23.67 -9.29 -0.71
N GLU A 77 -22.76 -8.33 -0.70
CA GLU A 77 -22.69 -7.25 0.28
C GLU A 77 -22.25 -5.93 -0.40
N ILE A 78 -22.51 -4.81 0.23
CA ILE A 78 -22.23 -3.48 -0.32
C ILE A 78 -20.72 -3.29 -0.60
N SER A 79 -19.85 -3.94 0.16
CA SER A 79 -18.41 -3.87 -0.03
C SER A 79 -17.94 -4.42 -1.40
N ARG A 80 -18.80 -5.24 -2.07
CA ARG A 80 -18.55 -5.73 -3.44
C ARG A 80 -18.61 -4.60 -4.46
N ILE A 81 -19.44 -3.61 -4.23
CA ILE A 81 -19.50 -2.40 -5.06
C ILE A 81 -18.26 -1.53 -4.81
N GLY A 82 -17.93 -1.27 -3.56
CA GLY A 82 -16.79 -0.43 -3.23
C GLY A 82 -16.50 -0.37 -1.73
N ARG A 83 -15.27 0.06 -1.40
CA ARG A 83 -14.85 0.30 -0.01
C ARG A 83 -14.88 1.79 0.36
N LYS A 84 -15.01 2.67 -0.64
CA LYS A 84 -15.12 4.12 -0.44
C LYS A 84 -16.56 4.56 -0.67
N LYS A 85 -17.06 5.39 0.24
CA LYS A 85 -18.38 6.00 0.15
C LYS A 85 -18.67 6.58 -1.23
N LYS A 86 -17.73 7.38 -1.77
CA LYS A 86 -17.87 8.02 -3.10
C LYS A 86 -18.15 7.01 -4.22
N VAL A 87 -17.49 5.85 -4.22
CA VAL A 87 -17.67 4.81 -5.27
C VAL A 87 -19.03 4.13 -5.12
N ILE A 88 -19.42 3.78 -3.89
CA ILE A 88 -20.74 3.17 -3.64
C ILE A 88 -21.84 4.09 -4.14
N PHE A 89 -21.80 5.37 -3.75
CA PHE A 89 -22.83 6.34 -4.16
C PHE A 89 -22.81 6.61 -5.66
N SER A 90 -21.65 6.68 -6.32
CA SER A 90 -21.58 6.87 -7.77
C SER A 90 -22.19 5.70 -8.55
N ILE A 91 -22.08 4.47 -8.06
CA ILE A 91 -22.73 3.32 -8.69
C ILE A 91 -24.23 3.29 -8.40
N VAL A 92 -24.62 3.58 -7.16
CA VAL A 92 -26.05 3.67 -6.77
C VAL A 92 -26.75 4.75 -7.62
N GLU A 93 -26.16 5.92 -7.75
CA GLU A 93 -26.68 7.01 -8.58
C GLU A 93 -26.80 6.59 -10.08
N LEU A 94 -25.76 5.91 -10.60
CA LEU A 94 -25.81 5.38 -11.97
C LEU A 94 -26.96 4.39 -12.16
N LEU A 95 -27.15 3.48 -11.21
CA LEU A 95 -28.26 2.51 -11.26
C LEU A 95 -29.62 3.19 -11.21
N GLN A 96 -29.77 4.19 -10.32
CA GLN A 96 -31.00 4.99 -10.20
C GLN A 96 -31.32 5.73 -11.51
N GLN A 97 -30.34 6.41 -12.11
CA GLN A 97 -30.51 7.15 -13.37
C GLN A 97 -31.00 6.27 -14.51
N HIS A 98 -30.66 4.97 -14.50
CA HIS A 98 -31.07 3.99 -15.50
C HIS A 98 -32.28 3.14 -15.08
N GLY A 99 -32.87 3.41 -13.92
CA GLY A 99 -34.00 2.62 -13.39
C GLY A 99 -33.64 1.16 -13.10
N ILE A 100 -32.38 0.89 -12.74
CA ILE A 100 -31.85 -0.44 -12.49
C ILE A 100 -31.94 -0.77 -11.00
N GLN A 101 -32.59 -1.88 -10.65
CA GLN A 101 -32.66 -2.38 -9.29
C GLN A 101 -31.31 -2.85 -8.79
N LEU A 102 -30.93 -2.43 -7.58
CA LEU A 102 -29.83 -3.04 -6.84
C LEU A 102 -30.39 -3.93 -5.75
N ILE A 103 -30.00 -5.20 -5.74
CA ILE A 103 -30.31 -6.14 -4.69
C ILE A 103 -29.03 -6.53 -3.95
N VAL A 104 -28.97 -6.21 -2.67
CA VAL A 104 -27.91 -6.65 -1.78
C VAL A 104 -28.44 -7.84 -0.99
N LYS A 105 -27.70 -8.93 -0.92
CA LYS A 105 -28.11 -10.16 -0.23
C LYS A 105 -27.95 -10.04 1.28
N GLU A 106 -26.82 -9.50 1.74
CA GLU A 106 -26.50 -9.35 3.16
C GLU A 106 -26.00 -7.95 3.52
N PRO A 107 -26.77 -7.18 4.32
CA PRO A 107 -28.17 -7.44 4.65
C PRO A 107 -29.07 -7.32 3.43
N PHE A 108 -30.24 -7.95 3.45
CA PHE A 108 -31.15 -7.88 2.29
C PHE A 108 -31.64 -6.44 2.10
N ILE A 109 -31.34 -5.86 0.93
CA ILE A 109 -31.71 -4.49 0.56
C ILE A 109 -32.18 -4.49 -0.88
N LYS A 110 -33.34 -3.90 -1.12
CA LYS A 110 -33.84 -3.51 -2.44
C LYS A 110 -33.76 -2.00 -2.59
N LEU A 111 -33.03 -1.49 -3.57
CA LEU A 111 -32.80 -0.04 -3.76
C LEU A 111 -34.07 0.69 -4.21
N LEU A 112 -34.82 0.10 -5.13
CA LEU A 112 -36.02 0.70 -5.70
C LEU A 112 -37.28 0.00 -5.19
N ASN A 113 -38.34 0.77 -4.97
CA ASN A 113 -39.70 0.28 -4.75
C ASN A 113 -40.31 -0.27 -6.07
N ASP A 114 -41.43 -0.92 -6.00
CA ASP A 114 -42.11 -1.51 -7.17
C ASP A 114 -42.56 -0.44 -8.19
N ASP A 115 -42.76 0.79 -7.75
CA ASP A 115 -43.11 1.95 -8.60
C ASP A 115 -41.87 2.62 -9.23
N GLY A 116 -40.66 2.10 -8.97
CA GLY A 116 -39.40 2.64 -9.45
C GLY A 116 -38.83 3.80 -8.62
N SER A 117 -39.52 4.25 -7.56
CA SER A 117 -39.01 5.24 -6.62
C SER A 117 -37.91 4.64 -5.74
N ILE A 118 -37.09 5.52 -5.14
CA ILE A 118 -36.06 5.08 -4.21
C ILE A 118 -36.71 4.62 -2.90
N ASN A 119 -36.21 3.50 -2.39
CA ASN A 119 -36.58 3.03 -1.06
C ASN A 119 -35.78 3.80 -0.01
N ASP A 120 -36.42 4.72 0.72
CA ASP A 120 -35.78 5.57 1.74
C ASP A 120 -35.04 4.76 2.82
N GLY A 121 -35.60 3.61 3.21
CA GLY A 121 -34.95 2.69 4.14
C GLY A 121 -33.68 2.10 3.57
N ALA A 122 -33.69 1.71 2.30
CA ALA A 122 -32.52 1.21 1.61
C ALA A 122 -31.43 2.28 1.49
N GLU A 123 -31.76 3.51 1.14
CA GLU A 123 -30.81 4.62 1.07
C GLU A 123 -30.14 4.89 2.42
N THR A 124 -30.94 4.90 3.49
CA THR A 124 -30.43 5.06 4.86
C THR A 124 -29.44 3.94 5.23
N ILE A 125 -29.82 2.69 4.96
CA ILE A 125 -28.99 1.53 5.24
C ILE A 125 -27.70 1.56 4.40
N LEU A 126 -27.80 1.87 3.10
CA LEU A 126 -26.64 2.02 2.21
C LEU A 126 -25.66 3.08 2.73
N THR A 127 -26.18 4.21 3.19
CA THR A 127 -25.37 5.28 3.78
C THR A 127 -24.64 4.80 5.03
N LEU A 128 -25.33 4.10 5.92
CA LEU A 128 -24.74 3.56 7.15
C LEU A 128 -23.62 2.54 6.84
N PHE A 129 -23.87 1.59 5.94
CA PHE A 129 -22.87 0.60 5.56
C PHE A 129 -21.69 1.23 4.84
N ALA A 130 -21.89 2.23 3.99
CA ALA A 130 -20.81 2.97 3.35
C ALA A 130 -19.92 3.68 4.40
N GLN A 131 -20.51 4.25 5.45
CA GLN A 131 -19.76 4.84 6.56
C GLN A 131 -19.01 3.80 7.39
N MET A 132 -19.63 2.64 7.66
CA MET A 132 -18.97 1.54 8.38
C MET A 132 -17.77 1.00 7.60
N ALA A 133 -17.91 0.74 6.30
CA ALA A 133 -16.82 0.27 5.43
C ALA A 133 -15.64 1.25 5.41
N GLU A 134 -15.91 2.55 5.35
CA GLU A 134 -14.89 3.60 5.40
C GLU A 134 -14.19 3.67 6.77
N SER A 135 -14.96 3.53 7.85
CA SER A 135 -14.42 3.49 9.22
C SER A 135 -13.53 2.26 9.44
N GLU A 136 -13.95 1.09 8.96
CA GLU A 136 -13.15 -0.14 9.04
C GLU A 136 -11.82 0.00 8.30
N MET A 137 -11.83 0.57 7.11
CA MET A 137 -10.61 0.84 6.35
C MET A 137 -9.66 1.79 7.09
N ARG A 138 -10.18 2.88 7.67
CA ARG A 138 -9.38 3.80 8.49
C ARG A 138 -8.77 3.09 9.70
N ASN A 139 -9.57 2.28 10.41
CA ASN A 139 -9.09 1.52 11.57
C ASN A 139 -8.02 0.48 11.19
N LYS A 140 -8.16 -0.18 10.05
CA LYS A 140 -7.17 -1.12 9.52
C LYS A 140 -5.86 -0.41 9.16
N GLN A 141 -5.94 0.75 8.50
CA GLN A 141 -4.77 1.56 8.18
C GLN A 141 -4.07 2.08 9.45
N ALA A 142 -4.84 2.56 10.44
CA ALA A 142 -4.28 3.03 11.71
C ALA A 142 -3.58 1.91 12.48
N ARG A 143 -4.17 0.71 12.56
CA ARG A 143 -3.53 -0.48 13.15
C ARG A 143 -2.24 -0.85 12.42
N TRP A 144 -2.28 -0.89 11.10
CA TRP A 144 -1.10 -1.20 10.29
C TRP A 144 0.02 -0.18 10.49
N GLN A 145 -0.33 1.11 10.56
CA GLN A 145 0.63 2.18 10.82
C GLN A 145 1.26 2.06 12.22
N ARG A 146 0.47 1.78 13.26
CA ARG A 146 0.98 1.53 14.62
C ARG A 146 1.95 0.34 14.65
N THR A 147 1.59 -0.76 13.99
CA THR A 147 2.47 -1.94 13.89
C THR A 147 3.79 -1.61 13.18
N ARG A 148 3.75 -0.83 12.09
CA ARG A 148 4.98 -0.37 11.40
C ARG A 148 5.86 0.48 12.28
N ILE A 149 5.27 1.42 13.03
CA ILE A 149 6.02 2.26 13.97
C ILE A 149 6.67 1.39 15.07
N ALA A 150 5.90 0.49 15.67
CA ALA A 150 6.41 -0.41 16.70
C ALA A 150 7.54 -1.33 16.20
N ASN A 151 7.40 -1.87 14.97
CA ASN A 151 8.43 -2.68 14.34
C ASN A 151 9.71 -1.88 14.07
N ALA A 152 9.59 -0.67 13.51
CA ALA A 152 10.74 0.18 13.22
C ALA A 152 11.55 0.50 14.50
N LYS A 153 10.87 0.84 15.59
CA LYS A 153 11.49 1.08 16.91
C LYS A 153 12.22 -0.14 17.47
N LYS A 154 11.78 -1.34 17.13
CA LYS A 154 12.42 -2.60 17.52
C LYS A 154 13.53 -3.04 16.55
N GLY A 155 13.83 -2.27 15.51
CA GLY A 155 14.79 -2.67 14.49
C GLY A 155 14.25 -3.76 13.54
N ARG A 156 12.93 -3.91 13.44
CA ARG A 156 12.31 -4.88 12.55
C ARG A 156 11.98 -4.23 11.19
N TRP A 157 12.32 -4.93 10.11
CA TRP A 157 12.02 -4.50 8.76
C TRP A 157 10.50 -4.54 8.48
N ASN A 158 9.99 -3.51 7.83
CA ASN A 158 8.55 -3.36 7.55
C ASN A 158 8.16 -3.67 6.10
N GLY A 159 9.05 -4.33 5.35
CA GLY A 159 8.86 -4.55 3.92
C GLY A 159 9.17 -3.28 3.09
N GLY A 160 9.22 -3.41 1.79
CA GLY A 160 9.50 -2.33 0.84
C GLY A 160 10.91 -2.42 0.28
N ASN A 161 11.63 -1.32 0.26
CA ASN A 161 12.91 -1.14 -0.42
C ASN A 161 14.06 -2.04 0.07
N VAL A 162 15.16 -2.01 -0.66
CA VAL A 162 16.39 -2.73 -0.39
C VAL A 162 16.85 -2.57 1.07
N VAL A 163 17.30 -3.65 1.67
CA VAL A 163 17.92 -3.67 3.00
C VAL A 163 19.16 -2.76 2.96
N LYS A 164 19.38 -1.99 4.04
CA LYS A 164 20.50 -1.04 4.16
C LYS A 164 21.84 -1.77 4.06
N TYR A 165 22.79 -1.20 3.33
CA TYR A 165 24.13 -1.78 3.17
C TYR A 165 24.81 -2.00 4.53
N GLY A 166 25.45 -3.13 4.72
CA GLY A 166 26.02 -3.55 6.00
C GLY A 166 25.09 -4.38 6.87
N TYR A 167 23.84 -4.58 6.44
CA TYR A 167 22.84 -5.36 7.18
C TYR A 167 22.18 -6.41 6.31
N THR A 168 21.70 -7.44 6.96
CA THR A 168 20.76 -8.44 6.42
C THR A 168 19.60 -8.61 7.40
N LEU A 169 18.70 -9.54 7.14
CA LEU A 169 17.54 -9.82 7.98
C LEU A 169 17.63 -11.25 8.52
N ASP A 170 17.28 -11.40 9.79
CA ASP A 170 17.07 -12.73 10.38
C ASP A 170 15.71 -13.33 9.95
N ALA A 171 15.41 -14.54 10.47
CA ALA A 171 14.18 -15.28 10.18
C ALA A 171 12.89 -14.50 10.61
N ASP A 172 13.00 -13.63 11.61
CA ASP A 172 11.91 -12.81 12.13
C ASP A 172 11.86 -11.39 11.53
N ASN A 173 12.69 -11.14 10.51
CA ASN A 173 12.86 -9.87 9.82
C ASN A 173 13.43 -8.75 10.70
N TYR A 174 14.26 -9.04 11.69
CA TYR A 174 15.05 -8.03 12.38
C TYR A 174 16.34 -7.76 11.61
N TYR A 175 16.80 -6.49 11.66
CA TYR A 175 18.08 -6.13 11.11
C TYR A 175 19.20 -6.74 11.94
N ILE A 176 20.06 -7.52 11.29
CA ILE A 176 21.31 -8.03 11.83
C ILE A 176 22.48 -7.57 10.97
N ILE A 177 23.68 -7.51 11.54
CA ILE A 177 24.87 -7.11 10.82
C ILE A 177 25.26 -8.21 9.82
N ASP A 178 25.44 -7.81 8.55
CA ASP A 178 26.08 -8.64 7.53
C ASP A 178 27.57 -8.29 7.55
N GLU A 179 28.39 -9.21 8.08
CA GLU A 179 29.79 -8.91 8.36
C GLU A 179 30.63 -8.57 7.12
N GLU A 180 30.34 -9.15 5.96
CA GLU A 180 31.13 -8.84 4.76
C GLU A 180 30.93 -7.39 4.29
N PRO A 181 29.72 -6.88 4.04
CA PRO A 181 29.54 -5.47 3.72
C PRO A 181 29.80 -4.54 4.94
N ALA A 182 29.61 -5.01 6.19
CA ALA A 182 29.87 -4.20 7.38
C ALA A 182 31.38 -3.92 7.56
N LYS A 183 32.27 -4.85 7.19
CA LYS A 183 33.72 -4.60 7.13
C LYS A 183 34.03 -3.41 6.23
N ASN A 184 33.36 -3.30 5.10
CA ASN A 184 33.55 -2.17 4.19
C ASN A 184 33.06 -0.85 4.79
N VAL A 185 31.96 -0.87 5.53
CA VAL A 185 31.46 0.31 6.27
C VAL A 185 32.50 0.78 7.30
N ARG A 186 33.01 -0.14 8.13
CA ARG A 186 34.05 0.16 9.11
C ARG A 186 35.32 0.71 8.45
N LEU A 187 35.75 0.11 7.34
CA LEU A 187 36.91 0.55 6.58
C LEU A 187 36.72 1.97 6.02
N LEU A 188 35.58 2.29 5.46
CA LEU A 188 35.24 3.63 4.98
C LEU A 188 35.39 4.69 6.07
N TYR A 189 34.79 4.45 7.22
CA TYR A 189 34.92 5.37 8.37
C TYR A 189 36.36 5.48 8.85
N ASN A 190 37.07 4.35 8.95
CA ASN A 190 38.47 4.33 9.41
C ASN A 190 39.39 5.14 8.48
N ILE A 191 39.32 4.92 7.16
CA ILE A 191 40.12 5.69 6.20
C ILE A 191 39.73 7.17 6.26
N TYR A 192 38.42 7.47 6.24
CA TYR A 192 37.94 8.84 6.19
C TYR A 192 38.34 9.67 7.42
N VAL A 193 38.32 9.07 8.61
CA VAL A 193 38.64 9.76 9.87
C VAL A 193 40.16 9.91 10.06
N ASN A 194 40.97 8.93 9.64
CA ASN A 194 42.41 8.89 9.92
C ASN A 194 43.30 9.42 8.77
N THR A 195 42.71 9.93 7.69
CA THR A 195 43.48 10.53 6.56
C THR A 195 42.89 11.91 6.27
N ASP A 196 43.58 12.71 5.46
CA ASP A 196 43.05 13.99 4.97
C ASP A 196 42.26 13.88 3.68
N MET A 197 42.00 12.66 3.21
CA MET A 197 41.23 12.40 1.98
C MET A 197 39.85 13.00 2.02
N GLY A 198 39.46 13.68 0.94
CA GLY A 198 38.10 14.06 0.66
C GLY A 198 37.23 12.86 0.22
N GLN A 199 35.92 13.06 0.09
CA GLN A 199 35.01 11.97 -0.28
C GLN A 199 35.30 11.36 -1.66
N LYS A 200 35.77 12.18 -2.64
CA LYS A 200 36.11 11.72 -3.99
C LYS A 200 37.38 10.88 -3.99
N GLU A 201 38.36 11.25 -3.18
CA GLU A 201 39.61 10.50 -3.01
C GLU A 201 39.35 9.19 -2.28
N LEU A 202 38.56 9.23 -1.21
CA LEU A 202 38.08 8.04 -0.50
C LEU A 202 37.39 7.06 -1.45
N TRP A 203 36.52 7.55 -2.33
CA TRP A 203 35.86 6.71 -3.32
C TRP A 203 36.87 6.00 -4.25
N ARG A 204 37.88 6.72 -4.75
CA ARG A 204 38.93 6.13 -5.59
C ARG A 204 39.74 5.08 -4.83
N GLU A 205 40.10 5.38 -3.58
CA GLU A 205 40.85 4.48 -2.71
C GLU A 205 40.07 3.18 -2.44
N VAL A 206 38.78 3.25 -2.18
CA VAL A 206 37.96 2.03 -1.98
C VAL A 206 37.79 1.23 -3.25
N GLN A 207 37.67 1.90 -4.40
CA GLN A 207 37.62 1.23 -5.70
C GLN A 207 38.93 0.48 -6.00
N SER A 208 40.12 1.07 -5.69
CA SER A 208 41.41 0.42 -5.87
C SER A 208 41.59 -0.83 -5.01
N ARG A 209 40.86 -0.93 -3.91
CA ARG A 209 40.81 -2.11 -3.02
C ARG A 209 39.76 -3.15 -3.45
N GLY A 210 39.15 -2.99 -4.61
CA GLY A 210 38.12 -3.92 -5.14
C GLY A 210 36.74 -3.77 -4.54
N ILE A 211 36.47 -2.72 -3.74
CA ILE A 211 35.16 -2.47 -3.13
C ILE A 211 34.33 -1.62 -4.10
N ASN A 212 33.41 -2.25 -4.82
CA ASN A 212 32.60 -1.60 -5.85
C ASN A 212 31.39 -0.87 -5.26
N LEU A 213 31.61 0.31 -4.65
CA LEU A 213 30.56 1.19 -4.14
C LEU A 213 30.45 2.44 -5.01
N LYS A 214 29.21 2.87 -5.30
CA LYS A 214 28.97 4.15 -5.98
C LYS A 214 29.36 5.32 -5.07
N HIS A 215 29.86 6.40 -5.66
CA HIS A 215 30.24 7.62 -4.90
C HIS A 215 29.12 8.12 -3.98
N ASP A 216 27.88 8.19 -4.47
CA ASP A 216 26.73 8.62 -3.68
C ASP A 216 26.44 7.71 -2.49
N MET A 217 26.76 6.42 -2.61
CA MET A 217 26.57 5.45 -1.54
C MET A 217 27.55 5.68 -0.40
N ILE A 218 28.81 6.02 -0.70
CA ILE A 218 29.81 6.40 0.31
C ILE A 218 29.33 7.64 1.08
N ASN A 219 28.81 8.64 0.39
CA ASN A 219 28.23 9.82 1.01
C ASN A 219 27.09 9.48 1.98
N ARG A 220 26.19 8.61 1.53
CA ARG A 220 25.07 8.14 2.38
C ARG A 220 25.58 7.39 3.59
N ILE A 221 26.55 6.49 3.43
CA ILE A 221 27.13 5.72 4.54
C ILE A 221 27.73 6.66 5.59
N LEU A 222 28.60 7.59 5.17
CA LEU A 222 29.27 8.53 6.07
C LEU A 222 28.34 9.54 6.74
N SER A 223 27.12 9.76 6.21
CA SER A 223 26.15 10.72 6.74
C SER A 223 25.03 10.10 7.58
N ASP A 224 24.96 8.79 7.62
CA ASP A 224 23.83 8.11 8.24
C ASP A 224 24.15 7.67 9.68
N ILE A 225 23.60 8.40 10.63
CA ILE A 225 23.73 8.11 12.09
C ILE A 225 23.23 6.71 12.47
N GLY A 226 22.37 6.11 11.66
CA GLY A 226 21.84 4.75 11.92
C GLY A 226 22.92 3.68 12.02
N TYR A 227 24.12 3.90 11.45
CA TYR A 227 25.25 2.99 11.61
C TYR A 227 25.84 2.95 13.03
N THR A 228 25.49 3.93 13.88
CA THR A 228 25.95 4.00 15.29
C THR A 228 25.05 3.24 16.26
N GLY A 229 23.94 2.68 15.80
CA GLY A 229 22.94 2.08 16.68
C GLY A 229 22.04 3.09 17.38
N THR A 230 22.22 4.39 17.13
CA THR A 230 21.37 5.42 17.72
C THR A 230 20.01 5.46 17.02
N PRO A 231 18.90 5.42 17.77
CA PRO A 231 17.58 5.65 17.19
C PRO A 231 17.47 7.02 16.51
N TYR A 232 16.89 7.08 15.33
CA TYR A 232 16.71 8.34 14.61
C TYR A 232 15.42 8.34 13.77
N ILE A 233 14.92 9.54 13.48
CA ILE A 233 13.76 9.70 12.60
C ILE A 233 14.23 9.55 11.16
N SER A 234 13.73 8.52 10.49
CA SER A 234 14.02 8.30 9.06
C SER A 234 13.37 9.39 8.19
N THR A 235 13.91 9.60 7.01
CA THR A 235 13.28 10.47 6.00
C THR A 235 12.55 9.61 4.98
N LYS A 236 11.33 9.99 4.63
CA LYS A 236 10.58 9.42 3.52
C LYS A 236 10.23 10.51 2.50
N TYR A 237 9.99 10.10 1.26
CA TYR A 237 9.52 10.99 0.21
C TYR A 237 8.13 10.56 -0.25
N ILE A 238 7.16 11.47 -0.21
CA ILE A 238 5.79 11.26 -0.70
C ILE A 238 5.52 12.32 -1.76
N ASN A 239 5.20 11.87 -2.97
CA ASN A 239 4.97 12.77 -4.11
C ASN A 239 6.11 13.79 -4.34
N GLY A 240 7.36 13.35 -4.14
CA GLY A 240 8.55 14.20 -4.28
C GLY A 240 8.82 15.15 -3.10
N LYS A 241 7.94 15.23 -2.10
CA LYS A 241 8.15 16.03 -0.90
C LYS A 241 8.80 15.19 0.21
N ARG A 242 9.78 15.81 0.87
CA ARG A 242 10.44 15.24 2.04
C ARG A 242 9.52 15.30 3.25
N GLU A 243 9.30 14.17 3.90
CA GLU A 243 8.51 14.05 5.12
C GLU A 243 9.30 13.27 6.18
N GLU A 244 8.96 13.48 7.44
CA GLU A 244 9.44 12.66 8.53
C GLU A 244 8.89 11.24 8.41
N GLY A 245 9.78 10.27 8.57
CA GLY A 245 9.44 8.85 8.62
C GLY A 245 9.17 8.38 10.05
N ASN A 246 9.42 7.10 10.28
CA ASN A 246 9.34 6.52 11.62
C ASN A 246 10.71 6.58 12.30
N GLU A 247 10.70 6.62 13.63
CA GLU A 247 11.88 6.32 14.40
C GLU A 247 12.34 4.88 14.12
N ILE A 248 13.61 4.70 13.80
CA ILE A 248 14.21 3.41 13.46
C ILE A 248 15.54 3.22 14.18
N VAL A 249 15.85 1.99 14.52
CA VAL A 249 17.13 1.60 15.11
C VAL A 249 17.75 0.46 14.32
N TYR A 250 19.08 0.46 14.24
CA TYR A 250 19.87 -0.62 13.62
C TYR A 250 20.92 -1.09 14.63
N PRO A 251 21.44 -2.33 14.55
CA PRO A 251 22.64 -2.72 15.28
C PRO A 251 23.82 -1.83 14.92
N ALA A 252 24.64 -1.46 15.89
CA ALA A 252 25.79 -0.58 15.68
C ALA A 252 26.90 -1.28 14.85
N ILE A 253 27.30 -0.68 13.75
CA ILE A 253 28.49 -1.09 12.97
C ILE A 253 29.70 -0.20 13.30
N VAL A 254 29.43 1.07 13.63
CA VAL A 254 30.43 2.09 13.92
C VAL A 254 30.11 2.73 15.27
N ASP A 255 31.11 3.07 16.05
CA ASP A 255 30.91 3.80 17.31
C ASP A 255 30.57 5.28 17.06
N MET A 256 29.93 5.91 18.06
CA MET A 256 29.49 7.30 17.97
C MET A 256 30.65 8.30 17.82
N ASP A 257 31.80 8.03 18.43
CA ASP A 257 32.95 8.94 18.36
C ASP A 257 33.54 8.97 16.95
N THR A 258 33.68 7.82 16.32
CA THR A 258 34.11 7.70 14.92
C THR A 258 33.13 8.41 13.98
N TYR A 259 31.80 8.25 14.19
CA TYR A 259 30.79 8.97 13.42
C TYR A 259 30.92 10.48 13.58
N LYS A 260 31.03 11.01 14.81
CA LYS A 260 31.17 12.45 15.09
C LYS A 260 32.43 13.04 14.44
N LYS A 261 33.56 12.33 14.45
CA LYS A 261 34.78 12.74 13.75
C LYS A 261 34.57 12.85 12.25
N ALA A 262 33.89 11.87 11.65
CA ALA A 262 33.54 11.90 10.23
C ALA A 262 32.57 13.05 9.91
N GLU A 263 31.56 13.29 10.74
CA GLU A 263 30.60 14.39 10.61
C GLU A 263 31.30 15.76 10.67
N ALA A 264 32.18 15.98 11.66
CA ALA A 264 32.95 17.21 11.80
C ALA A 264 33.84 17.49 10.58
N LYS A 265 34.50 16.45 10.03
CA LYS A 265 35.30 16.55 8.82
C LYS A 265 34.44 16.92 7.60
N ARG A 266 33.27 16.30 7.43
CA ARG A 266 32.33 16.65 6.36
C ARG A 266 31.83 18.09 6.46
N ALA A 267 31.50 18.55 7.67
CA ALA A 267 31.06 19.93 7.89
C ALA A 267 32.13 20.96 7.48
N LYS A 268 33.40 20.72 7.83
CA LYS A 268 34.54 21.57 7.40
C LYS A 268 34.67 21.62 5.89
N ALA A 269 34.59 20.47 5.20
CA ALA A 269 34.71 20.40 3.74
C ALA A 269 33.58 21.21 3.02
N ASN A 270 32.35 21.15 3.52
CA ASN A 270 31.21 21.91 2.97
C ASN A 270 31.37 23.43 3.17
N THR A 271 31.96 23.88 4.28
CA THR A 271 32.18 25.32 4.56
C THR A 271 33.25 25.91 3.63
N THR A 272 34.23 25.13 3.23
CA THR A 272 35.31 25.57 2.32
C THR A 272 34.81 25.77 0.90
N VAL A 273 33.84 24.94 0.44
CA VAL A 273 33.24 25.05 -0.90
C VAL A 273 32.37 26.30 -1.03
N HIS A 274 31.74 26.77 0.04
CA HIS A 274 30.89 27.97 0.00
C HIS A 274 31.66 29.29 0.13
N ARG A 275 32.94 29.28 0.55
CA ARG A 275 33.80 30.48 0.64
C ARG A 275 34.60 30.75 -0.65
N GLY A 276 34.52 29.89 -1.63
CA GLY A 276 35.24 29.99 -2.92
C GLY A 276 34.36 30.33 -4.11
N LYS A 277 33.16 30.90 -3.89
CA LYS A 277 32.28 31.44 -4.93
C LYS A 277 32.06 32.91 -4.74
#